data_ca934334e437ef4f5865a0cc2067e99d
#
_entry.id   ca934334e437ef4f5865a0cc2067e99d
#
_cell.length_a   1.000
_cell.length_b   1.000
_cell.length_c   1.000
_cell.angle_alpha   90.00
_cell.angle_beta   90.00
_cell.angle_gamma   90.00
#
_symmetry.space_group_name_H-M   'P 1'
#
loop_
_entity.id
_entity.type
_entity.pdbx_description
1 polymer ?
#
loop_
_entity_poly.entity_id
_entity_poly.type
_entity_poly.pdbx_seq_one_letter_code
_entity_poly.pdbx_strand_id
1 'polypeptide(L)'
;LNRMKQVIVSLLRTLFDRRTLTAFRNIFIHFTTFVNSSLCTMAQSLPIPPPPFDPLLPATPLSFPIETLHDLATRSYFRSFHYPFNKAAVPLNSSAISLPDRPRLLVCHDMNGGYGDDKWPQGGTNPGAYGIWHWQLIDIFVYFSHALVTLPPPGWINAAHRHGVKVLGTFITEWDKGMTICEQLLATMESASEHAERLAELAVSLGFDGWLVNVENPVSRIKVPILLHFVDHLTRTMHSLVPGSSVIWYDSVTIDGDLRWQNRLNAANRSYFDKCDGIFVNYSWKSHYPVLSAAEAGSRKFDVYMGIDVFGRNTFGGGQWNTSAALDLLKRNGVSAAVFAPGWIYETRQPPNFLTAQNIWWNMVRSSWRERNDRISELPFYSNFDRVSLYSTIPSYEYNDL
;
A
#
# COMPACT_ATOMS: atom_id res chain seq x y z
N LEU A 1 -3.94 -32.40 20.69
CA LEU A 1 -3.86 -33.17 19.44
C LEU A 1 -2.81 -34.29 19.51
N ASN A 2 -1.59 -34.01 19.95
CA ASN A 2 -0.52 -35.04 20.02
C ASN A 2 -0.79 -36.18 21.00
N ARG A 3 -1.39 -35.92 22.18
CA ARG A 3 -1.79 -36.98 23.13
C ARG A 3 -2.92 -37.84 22.57
N MET A 4 -3.87 -37.28 21.87
CA MET A 4 -4.98 -38.00 21.23
C MET A 4 -4.49 -38.90 20.10
N LYS A 5 -3.51 -38.46 19.30
CA LYS A 5 -2.84 -39.27 18.28
C LYS A 5 -2.11 -40.48 18.87
N GLN A 6 -1.43 -40.32 20.00
CA GLN A 6 -0.72 -41.44 20.68
C GLN A 6 -1.69 -42.47 21.22
N VAL A 7 -2.82 -42.06 21.77
CA VAL A 7 -3.86 -42.97 22.28
C VAL A 7 -4.52 -43.77 21.16
N ILE A 8 -4.84 -43.10 20.04
CA ILE A 8 -5.44 -43.77 18.88
C ILE A 8 -4.47 -44.78 18.24
N VAL A 9 -3.20 -44.42 18.12
CA VAL A 9 -2.15 -45.33 17.59
C VAL A 9 -1.93 -46.52 18.52
N SER A 10 -2.00 -46.34 19.83
CA SER A 10 -1.89 -47.41 20.82
C SER A 10 -3.08 -48.37 20.74
N LEU A 11 -4.30 -47.86 20.65
CA LEU A 11 -5.53 -48.64 20.50
C LEU A 11 -5.58 -49.45 19.19
N LEU A 12 -5.15 -48.86 18.09
CA LEU A 12 -5.08 -49.55 16.78
C LEU A 12 -4.03 -50.66 16.75
N ARG A 13 -2.91 -50.51 17.48
CA ARG A 13 -1.88 -51.56 17.59
C ARG A 13 -2.33 -52.80 18.39
N THR A 14 -3.34 -52.65 19.24
CA THR A 14 -3.88 -53.74 20.07
C THR A 14 -4.99 -54.51 19.37
N LEU A 15 -5.62 -53.94 18.33
CA LEU A 15 -6.82 -54.48 17.65
C LEU A 15 -6.55 -55.06 16.26
N PHE A 16 -5.40 -54.77 15.63
CA PHE A 16 -5.13 -55.19 14.24
C PHE A 16 -3.70 -55.73 14.06
N ASP A 17 -3.55 -56.70 13.16
CA ASP A 17 -2.23 -57.19 12.79
C ASP A 17 -1.40 -56.16 11.99
N ARG A 18 -0.07 -56.40 11.85
CA ARG A 18 0.85 -55.48 11.20
C ARG A 18 0.48 -55.16 9.73
N ARG A 19 -0.18 -56.06 9.01
CA ARG A 19 -0.52 -55.86 7.59
C ARG A 19 -1.73 -54.95 7.46
N THR A 20 -2.73 -55.12 8.31
CA THR A 20 -3.93 -54.29 8.37
C THR A 20 -3.61 -52.85 8.80
N LEU A 21 -2.68 -52.69 9.77
CA LEU A 21 -2.19 -51.35 10.21
C LEU A 21 -1.47 -50.58 9.08
N THR A 22 -0.69 -51.29 8.25
CA THR A 22 0.04 -50.65 7.12
C THR A 22 -0.93 -50.24 6.04
N ALA A 23 -1.95 -51.03 5.75
CA ALA A 23 -3.00 -50.67 4.77
C ALA A 23 -3.81 -49.43 5.25
N PHE A 24 -4.24 -49.38 6.51
CA PHE A 24 -4.93 -48.24 7.10
C PHE A 24 -4.07 -46.99 7.14
N ARG A 25 -2.78 -47.08 7.44
CA ARG A 25 -1.84 -45.95 7.41
C ARG A 25 -1.69 -45.38 6.01
N ASN A 26 -1.60 -46.24 5.00
CA ASN A 26 -1.50 -45.78 3.60
C ASN A 26 -2.81 -45.12 3.11
N ILE A 27 -3.95 -45.71 3.46
CA ILE A 27 -5.27 -45.11 3.15
C ILE A 27 -5.42 -43.75 3.85
N PHE A 28 -5.01 -43.60 5.11
CA PHE A 28 -5.07 -42.36 5.87
C PHE A 28 -4.13 -41.29 5.29
N ILE A 29 -2.92 -41.68 4.87
CA ILE A 29 -1.96 -40.77 4.21
C ILE A 29 -2.53 -40.34 2.86
N HIS A 30 -3.08 -41.21 2.04
CA HIS A 30 -3.70 -40.85 0.78
C HIS A 30 -4.94 -39.98 0.96
N PHE A 31 -5.76 -40.25 1.98
CA PHE A 31 -6.94 -39.44 2.27
C PHE A 31 -6.55 -38.04 2.78
N THR A 32 -5.54 -37.92 3.67
CA THR A 32 -5.06 -36.61 4.12
C THR A 32 -4.36 -35.82 3.01
N THR A 33 -3.65 -36.50 2.10
CA THR A 33 -3.04 -35.84 0.91
C THR A 33 -4.12 -35.40 -0.08
N PHE A 34 -5.15 -36.23 -0.30
CA PHE A 34 -6.28 -35.88 -1.16
C PHE A 34 -7.11 -34.74 -0.58
N VAL A 35 -7.41 -34.73 0.73
CA VAL A 35 -8.14 -33.65 1.40
C VAL A 35 -7.31 -32.36 1.39
N ASN A 36 -6.01 -32.42 1.64
CA ASN A 36 -5.14 -31.24 1.57
C ASN A 36 -4.98 -30.73 0.13
N SER A 37 -4.90 -31.59 -0.89
CA SER A 37 -4.86 -31.16 -2.28
C SER A 37 -6.22 -30.59 -2.74
N SER A 38 -7.33 -31.18 -2.31
CA SER A 38 -8.67 -30.67 -2.61
C SER A 38 -8.98 -29.35 -1.88
N LEU A 39 -8.52 -29.18 -0.64
CA LEU A 39 -8.61 -27.90 0.09
C LEU A 39 -7.68 -26.84 -0.51
N CYS A 40 -6.50 -27.21 -1.00
CA CYS A 40 -5.61 -26.30 -1.70
C CYS A 40 -6.16 -25.89 -3.08
N THR A 41 -6.91 -26.80 -3.76
CA THR A 41 -7.57 -26.48 -5.04
C THR A 41 -8.86 -25.66 -4.86
N MET A 42 -9.52 -25.78 -3.70
CA MET A 42 -10.69 -24.93 -3.38
C MET A 42 -10.32 -23.53 -2.87
N ALA A 43 -9.05 -23.30 -2.50
CA ALA A 43 -8.53 -21.99 -2.17
C ALA A 43 -7.95 -21.23 -3.39
N GLN A 44 -8.15 -21.73 -4.61
CA GLN A 44 -7.96 -20.90 -5.79
C GLN A 44 -9.08 -19.86 -5.78
N SER A 45 -8.73 -18.63 -5.37
CA SER A 45 -9.58 -17.46 -5.59
C SER A 45 -10.09 -17.53 -7.03
N LEU A 46 -11.39 -17.52 -7.21
CA LEU A 46 -11.98 -17.39 -8.54
C LEU A 46 -11.27 -16.24 -9.24
N PRO A 47 -10.81 -16.41 -10.48
CA PRO A 47 -10.11 -15.33 -11.17
C PRO A 47 -11.03 -14.11 -11.19
N ILE A 48 -10.50 -12.97 -10.75
CA ILE A 48 -11.24 -11.70 -10.80
C ILE A 48 -11.70 -11.51 -12.25
N PRO A 49 -13.01 -11.36 -12.50
CA PRO A 49 -13.48 -11.17 -13.85
C PRO A 49 -12.86 -9.92 -14.46
N PRO A 50 -12.53 -9.91 -15.75
CA PRO A 50 -11.95 -8.74 -16.39
C PRO A 50 -12.86 -7.52 -16.22
N PRO A 51 -12.27 -6.28 -16.15
CA PRO A 51 -13.06 -5.07 -16.07
C PRO A 51 -14.09 -4.98 -17.20
N PRO A 52 -15.31 -4.56 -16.90
CA PRO A 52 -16.38 -4.43 -17.91
C PRO A 52 -16.20 -3.15 -18.74
N PHE A 53 -15.19 -3.07 -19.57
CA PHE A 53 -14.98 -1.95 -20.48
C PHE A 53 -15.25 -2.33 -21.93
N ASP A 54 -15.71 -1.36 -22.72
CA ASP A 54 -15.90 -1.52 -24.16
C ASP A 54 -14.72 -0.85 -24.90
N PRO A 55 -13.86 -1.62 -25.59
CA PRO A 55 -12.70 -1.07 -26.30
C PRO A 55 -13.10 -0.23 -27.53
N LEU A 56 -14.36 -0.26 -27.96
CA LEU A 56 -14.87 0.52 -29.10
C LEU A 56 -15.40 1.89 -28.68
N LEU A 57 -15.64 2.10 -27.37
CA LEU A 57 -16.07 3.40 -26.88
C LEU A 57 -14.85 4.28 -26.66
N PRO A 58 -14.83 5.52 -27.21
CA PRO A 58 -13.76 6.45 -26.93
C PRO A 58 -13.79 6.81 -25.46
N ALA A 59 -12.77 6.39 -24.70
CA ALA A 59 -12.64 6.79 -23.33
C ALA A 59 -12.30 8.27 -23.25
N THR A 60 -12.88 8.91 -22.26
CA THR A 60 -12.28 10.11 -21.69
C THR A 60 -11.27 9.59 -20.68
N PRO A 61 -9.97 9.64 -20.96
CA PRO A 61 -8.97 8.96 -20.13
C PRO A 61 -8.61 9.77 -18.89
N LEU A 62 -9.62 10.21 -18.13
CA LEU A 62 -9.41 10.91 -16.87
C LEU A 62 -9.20 9.88 -15.76
N SER A 63 -8.22 10.12 -14.92
CA SER A 63 -8.15 9.47 -13.61
C SER A 63 -9.04 10.22 -12.64
N PHE A 64 -9.79 9.48 -11.82
CA PHE A 64 -10.70 10.03 -10.81
C PHE A 64 -10.82 9.05 -9.64
N PRO A 65 -11.21 9.54 -8.44
CA PRO A 65 -11.43 8.69 -7.28
C PRO A 65 -12.81 8.03 -7.32
N ILE A 66 -13.03 7.04 -6.43
CA ILE A 66 -14.36 6.47 -6.18
C ILE A 66 -14.88 7.08 -4.87
N GLU A 67 -16.08 7.63 -4.91
CA GLU A 67 -16.65 8.40 -3.79
C GLU A 67 -17.62 7.61 -2.92
N THR A 68 -18.15 6.48 -3.41
CA THR A 68 -19.19 5.71 -2.70
C THR A 68 -18.89 4.21 -2.68
N LEU A 69 -19.36 3.53 -1.62
CA LEU A 69 -19.32 2.06 -1.58
C LEU A 69 -20.17 1.42 -2.69
N HIS A 70 -21.25 2.08 -3.10
CA HIS A 70 -22.08 1.62 -4.20
C HIS A 70 -21.30 1.56 -5.51
N ASP A 71 -20.54 2.61 -5.84
CA ASP A 71 -19.71 2.64 -7.05
C ASP A 71 -18.61 1.59 -7.01
N LEU A 72 -18.02 1.36 -5.83
CA LEU A 72 -17.03 0.33 -5.62
C LEU A 72 -17.65 -1.07 -5.81
N ALA A 73 -18.77 -1.38 -5.13
CA ALA A 73 -19.44 -2.67 -5.18
C ALA A 73 -19.98 -3.00 -6.59
N THR A 74 -20.59 -2.01 -7.26
CA THR A 74 -21.15 -2.18 -8.60
C THR A 74 -20.14 -2.14 -9.72
N ARG A 75 -18.85 -1.85 -9.39
CA ARG A 75 -17.77 -1.74 -10.39
C ARG A 75 -18.03 -0.65 -11.43
N SER A 76 -18.78 0.42 -11.05
CA SER A 76 -19.18 1.50 -11.98
C SER A 76 -17.99 2.23 -12.58
N TYR A 77 -16.84 2.26 -11.88
CA TYR A 77 -15.59 2.82 -12.36
C TYR A 77 -15.17 2.26 -13.72
N PHE A 78 -15.31 0.96 -13.93
CA PHE A 78 -14.89 0.30 -15.17
C PHE A 78 -15.71 0.67 -16.40
N ARG A 79 -16.84 1.34 -16.26
CA ARG A 79 -17.61 1.85 -17.42
C ARG A 79 -16.85 2.92 -18.20
N SER A 80 -15.96 3.67 -17.51
CA SER A 80 -15.09 4.68 -18.11
C SER A 80 -13.63 4.21 -18.24
N PHE A 81 -13.34 3.00 -17.81
CA PHE A 81 -11.99 2.43 -17.88
C PHE A 81 -11.65 2.09 -19.33
N HIS A 82 -10.56 2.66 -19.83
CA HIS A 82 -10.14 2.44 -21.21
C HIS A 82 -8.70 1.93 -21.27
N TYR A 83 -8.56 0.64 -21.51
CA TYR A 83 -7.26 0.03 -21.75
C TYR A 83 -6.75 0.44 -23.15
N PRO A 84 -5.46 0.79 -23.33
CA PRO A 84 -4.39 0.75 -22.32
C PRO A 84 -4.21 2.03 -21.50
N PHE A 85 -5.01 3.06 -21.71
CA PHE A 85 -4.76 4.41 -21.19
C PHE A 85 -4.92 4.55 -19.67
N ASN A 86 -5.84 3.79 -19.07
CA ASN A 86 -6.09 3.85 -17.63
C ASN A 86 -5.26 2.84 -16.82
N LYS A 87 -4.52 1.95 -17.48
CA LYS A 87 -3.64 0.99 -16.83
C LYS A 87 -2.18 1.42 -16.94
N ALA A 88 -1.42 1.22 -15.87
CA ALA A 88 0.03 1.38 -15.91
C ALA A 88 0.65 0.41 -16.93
N ALA A 89 1.55 0.93 -17.77
CA ALA A 89 2.24 0.15 -18.81
C ALA A 89 3.55 -0.46 -18.30
N VAL A 90 4.12 0.09 -17.22
CA VAL A 90 5.39 -0.32 -16.65
C VAL A 90 5.14 -1.20 -15.42
N PRO A 91 5.50 -2.49 -15.45
CA PRO A 91 5.42 -3.35 -14.28
C PRO A 91 6.52 -2.99 -13.28
N LEU A 92 6.28 -3.28 -11.99
CA LEU A 92 7.34 -3.19 -10.98
C LEU A 92 8.43 -4.23 -11.28
N ASN A 93 9.69 -3.82 -11.21
CA ASN A 93 10.82 -4.71 -11.43
C ASN A 93 10.84 -5.85 -10.39
N SER A 94 11.18 -7.06 -10.81
CA SER A 94 11.25 -8.24 -9.95
C SER A 94 12.17 -8.06 -8.74
N SER A 95 13.26 -7.31 -8.88
CA SER A 95 14.17 -6.97 -7.77
C SER A 95 13.55 -6.04 -6.72
N ALA A 96 12.50 -5.31 -7.08
CA ALA A 96 11.78 -4.37 -6.20
C ALA A 96 10.50 -4.97 -5.59
N ILE A 97 10.15 -6.20 -5.94
CA ILE A 97 8.97 -6.90 -5.37
C ILE A 97 9.08 -7.01 -3.85
N SER A 98 10.28 -7.37 -3.33
CA SER A 98 10.52 -7.42 -1.90
C SER A 98 11.09 -6.10 -1.38
N LEU A 99 10.47 -5.55 -0.34
CA LEU A 99 11.01 -4.37 0.32
C LEU A 99 12.34 -4.72 1.02
N PRO A 100 13.32 -3.80 1.05
CA PRO A 100 14.62 -4.06 1.64
C PRO A 100 14.55 -4.23 3.15
N ASP A 101 15.44 -5.08 3.72
CA ASP A 101 15.55 -5.30 5.16
C ASP A 101 16.41 -4.20 5.82
N ARG A 102 15.89 -2.98 5.80
CA ARG A 102 16.45 -1.75 6.39
C ARG A 102 15.33 -0.73 6.61
N PRO A 103 15.59 0.37 7.37
CA PRO A 103 14.67 1.50 7.39
C PRO A 103 14.31 1.99 5.99
N ARG A 104 13.02 2.17 5.72
CA ARG A 104 12.45 2.51 4.41
C ARG A 104 11.84 3.91 4.44
N LEU A 105 11.79 4.56 3.29
CA LEU A 105 11.10 5.83 3.13
C LEU A 105 9.79 5.62 2.34
N LEU A 106 8.68 5.84 3.03
CA LEU A 106 7.38 5.98 2.42
C LEU A 106 7.10 7.46 2.17
N VAL A 107 6.62 7.81 1.00
CA VAL A 107 6.16 9.17 0.66
C VAL A 107 4.66 9.13 0.40
N CYS A 108 3.88 9.76 1.26
CA CYS A 108 2.45 9.94 1.08
C CYS A 108 2.21 11.31 0.46
N HIS A 109 1.95 11.31 -0.85
CA HIS A 109 1.90 12.53 -1.65
C HIS A 109 0.47 13.06 -1.72
N ASP A 110 0.18 13.98 -0.81
CA ASP A 110 -1.01 14.83 -0.89
C ASP A 110 -0.70 16.02 -1.82
N MET A 111 -1.58 16.20 -2.80
CA MET A 111 -1.49 17.23 -3.83
C MET A 111 -2.73 18.11 -3.79
N ASN A 112 -3.11 18.56 -2.58
CA ASN A 112 -4.33 19.32 -2.34
C ASN A 112 -5.58 18.59 -2.87
N GLY A 113 -5.67 17.30 -2.57
CA GLY A 113 -6.75 16.41 -2.98
C GLY A 113 -6.50 15.62 -4.27
N GLY A 114 -5.39 15.83 -4.95
CA GLY A 114 -5.04 15.10 -6.18
C GLY A 114 -5.94 15.42 -7.38
N TYR A 115 -5.75 14.68 -8.47
CA TYR A 115 -6.57 14.76 -9.71
C TYR A 115 -6.72 16.18 -10.29
N GLY A 116 -5.73 17.00 -10.08
CA GLY A 116 -5.60 18.33 -10.68
C GLY A 116 -5.09 18.25 -12.12
N ASP A 117 -3.82 18.61 -12.30
CA ASP A 117 -3.13 18.52 -13.59
C ASP A 117 -2.78 17.07 -13.98
N ASP A 118 -2.68 16.17 -13.02
CA ASP A 118 -2.27 14.77 -13.15
C ASP A 118 -3.40 13.79 -13.47
N LYS A 119 -4.65 14.24 -13.51
CA LYS A 119 -5.81 13.42 -13.90
C LYS A 119 -5.76 12.90 -15.35
N TRP A 120 -4.95 13.55 -16.18
CA TRP A 120 -4.76 13.16 -17.58
C TRP A 120 -3.70 12.07 -17.70
N PRO A 121 -4.04 10.81 -18.04
CA PRO A 121 -3.05 9.73 -18.16
C PRO A 121 -1.91 10.04 -19.14
N GLN A 122 -2.17 10.86 -20.17
CA GLN A 122 -1.19 11.29 -21.16
C GLN A 122 -0.38 12.51 -20.70
N GLY A 123 -0.65 13.03 -19.51
CA GLY A 123 -0.03 14.24 -18.98
C GLY A 123 -0.80 15.51 -19.23
N GLY A 124 -0.57 16.51 -18.40
CA GLY A 124 -1.17 17.84 -18.46
C GLY A 124 -0.20 18.89 -19.00
N THR A 125 -0.61 20.15 -18.89
CA THR A 125 0.14 21.31 -19.41
C THR A 125 1.01 22.00 -18.36
N ASN A 126 0.92 21.60 -17.09
CA ASN A 126 1.68 22.17 -15.98
C ASN A 126 2.81 21.25 -15.51
N PRO A 127 4.02 21.35 -16.09
CA PRO A 127 5.12 20.43 -15.80
C PRO A 127 5.74 20.63 -14.42
N GLY A 128 5.39 21.70 -13.73
CA GLY A 128 5.88 22.00 -12.38
C GLY A 128 4.99 21.48 -11.26
N ALA A 129 3.71 21.18 -11.53
CA ALA A 129 2.75 20.86 -10.49
C ALA A 129 3.13 19.58 -9.73
N TYR A 130 3.44 19.73 -8.45
CA TYR A 130 3.70 18.62 -7.52
C TYR A 130 4.76 17.58 -7.98
N GLY A 131 5.59 17.89 -8.98
CA GLY A 131 6.53 16.95 -9.59
C GLY A 131 7.52 16.35 -8.60
N ILE A 132 7.77 15.04 -8.69
CA ILE A 132 8.79 14.29 -7.95
C ILE A 132 9.73 13.64 -8.96
N TRP A 133 11.05 13.73 -8.71
CA TRP A 133 12.10 13.10 -9.50
C TRP A 133 13.24 12.52 -8.68
N HIS A 134 13.12 12.53 -7.34
CA HIS A 134 14.11 11.97 -6.41
C HIS A 134 13.74 10.54 -5.97
N TRP A 135 13.30 9.72 -6.93
CA TRP A 135 12.80 8.37 -6.72
C TRP A 135 13.82 7.45 -6.04
N GLN A 136 15.12 7.70 -6.20
CA GLN A 136 16.20 6.92 -5.56
C GLN A 136 16.17 6.99 -4.03
N LEU A 137 15.41 7.89 -3.43
CA LEU A 137 15.24 8.00 -1.98
C LEU A 137 14.00 7.28 -1.48
N ILE A 138 13.06 6.92 -2.36
CA ILE A 138 11.73 6.45 -2.03
C ILE A 138 11.63 4.95 -2.20
N ASP A 139 11.12 4.24 -1.20
CA ASP A 139 10.81 2.80 -1.28
C ASP A 139 9.34 2.55 -1.62
N ILE A 140 8.43 3.38 -1.08
CA ILE A 140 6.98 3.30 -1.28
C ILE A 140 6.43 4.71 -1.56
N PHE A 141 5.65 4.83 -2.61
CA PHE A 141 4.90 6.04 -2.95
C PHE A 141 3.41 5.80 -2.74
N VAL A 142 2.74 6.66 -2.00
CA VAL A 142 1.29 6.62 -1.79
C VAL A 142 0.68 7.83 -2.47
N TYR A 143 -0.23 7.59 -3.40
CA TYR A 143 -1.06 8.64 -3.98
C TYR A 143 -2.25 8.89 -3.04
N PHE A 144 -2.34 10.11 -2.50
CA PHE A 144 -3.28 10.44 -1.45
C PHE A 144 -4.32 11.47 -1.89
N SER A 145 -5.57 11.24 -1.50
CA SER A 145 -6.65 12.23 -1.50
C SER A 145 -7.63 11.91 -0.37
N HIS A 146 -8.58 12.81 -0.11
CA HIS A 146 -9.66 12.62 0.87
C HIS A 146 -10.90 11.90 0.30
N ALA A 147 -10.80 11.31 -0.89
CA ALA A 147 -11.86 10.49 -1.46
C ALA A 147 -11.87 9.09 -0.84
N LEU A 148 -13.04 8.44 -0.80
CA LEU A 148 -13.19 7.08 -0.24
C LEU A 148 -12.18 6.09 -0.80
N VAL A 149 -11.99 6.07 -2.13
CA VAL A 149 -10.99 5.25 -2.81
C VAL A 149 -10.20 6.11 -3.77
N THR A 150 -8.93 6.30 -3.47
CA THR A 150 -8.00 7.08 -4.27
C THR A 150 -7.15 6.16 -5.13
N LEU A 151 -7.28 6.33 -6.43
CA LEU A 151 -6.61 5.49 -7.43
C LEU A 151 -5.44 6.26 -8.05
N PRO A 152 -4.19 5.74 -7.95
CA PRO A 152 -3.04 6.41 -8.53
C PRO A 152 -3.19 6.54 -10.06
N PRO A 153 -3.04 7.74 -10.64
CA PRO A 153 -2.98 7.91 -12.09
C PRO A 153 -1.82 7.11 -12.72
N PRO A 154 -1.98 6.56 -13.94
CA PRO A 154 -0.98 5.71 -14.59
C PRO A 154 0.40 6.37 -14.73
N GLY A 155 0.46 7.68 -14.90
CA GLY A 155 1.71 8.43 -14.98
C GLY A 155 2.58 8.27 -13.73
N TRP A 156 1.97 8.36 -12.54
CA TRP A 156 2.65 8.16 -11.26
C TRP A 156 3.14 6.72 -11.09
N ILE A 157 2.28 5.73 -11.44
CA ILE A 157 2.64 4.32 -11.34
C ILE A 157 3.82 4.00 -12.26
N ASN A 158 3.74 4.42 -13.53
CA ASN A 158 4.79 4.17 -14.51
C ASN A 158 6.13 4.78 -14.10
N ALA A 159 6.13 6.02 -13.60
CA ALA A 159 7.35 6.67 -13.16
C ALA A 159 7.96 5.99 -11.93
N ALA A 160 7.16 5.71 -10.91
CA ALA A 160 7.61 5.02 -9.70
C ALA A 160 8.17 3.62 -10.03
N HIS A 161 7.48 2.83 -10.86
CA HIS A 161 7.90 1.47 -11.24
C HIS A 161 9.20 1.44 -12.04
N ARG A 162 9.46 2.41 -12.93
CA ARG A 162 10.76 2.54 -13.64
C ARG A 162 11.91 2.71 -12.66
N HIS A 163 11.65 3.31 -11.52
CA HIS A 163 12.62 3.51 -10.44
C HIS A 163 12.56 2.44 -9.36
N GLY A 164 11.78 1.36 -9.55
CA GLY A 164 11.64 0.27 -8.59
C GLY A 164 10.95 0.69 -7.30
N VAL A 165 10.07 1.67 -7.33
CA VAL A 165 9.29 2.18 -6.20
C VAL A 165 7.88 1.60 -6.25
N LYS A 166 7.41 1.02 -5.14
CA LYS A 166 6.02 0.54 -5.02
C LYS A 166 5.05 1.70 -4.96
N VAL A 167 3.87 1.50 -5.55
CA VAL A 167 2.79 2.51 -5.56
C VAL A 167 1.56 1.97 -4.85
N LEU A 168 1.06 2.74 -3.90
CA LEU A 168 -0.18 2.43 -3.19
C LEU A 168 -1.26 3.46 -3.50
N GLY A 169 -2.49 2.98 -3.63
CA GLY A 169 -3.68 3.81 -3.51
C GLY A 169 -4.05 4.05 -2.05
N THR A 170 -5.10 4.84 -1.81
CA THR A 170 -5.61 5.10 -0.47
C THR A 170 -7.08 4.71 -0.36
N PHE A 171 -7.43 3.96 0.67
CA PHE A 171 -8.81 3.77 1.11
C PHE A 171 -8.98 4.55 2.41
N ILE A 172 -9.89 5.54 2.42
CA ILE A 172 -10.04 6.44 3.55
C ILE A 172 -11.51 6.66 3.92
N THR A 173 -11.79 6.64 5.22
CA THR A 173 -13.07 7.06 5.79
C THR A 173 -12.80 8.07 6.89
N GLU A 174 -13.51 9.21 6.87
CA GLU A 174 -13.25 10.33 7.76
C GLU A 174 -14.57 10.88 8.32
N TRP A 175 -14.53 11.31 9.57
CA TRP A 175 -15.58 12.06 10.26
C TRP A 175 -16.96 11.37 10.19
N ASP A 176 -18.05 12.14 10.18
CA ASP A 176 -19.44 11.64 10.16
C ASP A 176 -19.77 10.86 8.86
N LYS A 177 -19.25 11.34 7.72
CA LYS A 177 -19.38 10.62 6.44
C LYS A 177 -18.73 9.25 6.55
N GLY A 178 -17.52 9.20 7.12
CA GLY A 178 -16.78 7.97 7.33
C GLY A 178 -17.49 6.99 8.28
N MET A 179 -18.09 7.47 9.35
CA MET A 179 -18.91 6.62 10.24
C MET A 179 -20.04 5.93 9.47
N THR A 180 -20.79 6.68 8.65
CA THR A 180 -21.86 6.13 7.82
C THR A 180 -21.35 5.08 6.84
N ILE A 181 -20.18 5.32 6.21
CA ILE A 181 -19.54 4.38 5.31
C ILE A 181 -19.10 3.12 6.07
N CYS A 182 -18.45 3.27 7.23
CA CYS A 182 -18.04 2.14 8.06
C CYS A 182 -19.23 1.30 8.56
N GLU A 183 -20.38 1.92 8.85
CA GLU A 183 -21.59 1.18 9.21
C GLU A 183 -22.07 0.24 8.10
N GLN A 184 -21.93 0.64 6.84
CA GLN A 184 -22.28 -0.16 5.67
C GLN A 184 -21.20 -1.20 5.35
N LEU A 185 -19.93 -0.76 5.25
CA LEU A 185 -18.79 -1.62 4.97
C LEU A 185 -18.68 -2.79 5.94
N LEU A 186 -18.87 -2.50 7.22
CA LEU A 186 -18.74 -3.43 8.35
C LEU A 186 -20.09 -3.98 8.81
N ALA A 187 -21.09 -4.03 7.94
CA ALA A 187 -22.41 -4.60 8.26
C ALA A 187 -22.28 -6.11 8.54
N THR A 188 -21.52 -6.82 7.74
CA THR A 188 -21.23 -8.25 7.88
C THR A 188 -19.80 -8.57 7.44
N MET A 189 -19.31 -9.78 7.74
CA MET A 189 -18.03 -10.27 7.27
C MET A 189 -17.98 -10.38 5.75
N GLU A 190 -19.09 -10.77 5.14
CA GLU A 190 -19.25 -10.92 3.69
C GLU A 190 -19.13 -9.56 3.00
N SER A 191 -19.81 -8.52 3.53
CA SER A 191 -19.69 -7.15 3.03
C SER A 191 -18.24 -6.65 3.09
N ALA A 192 -17.57 -6.85 4.22
CA ALA A 192 -16.17 -6.47 4.38
C ALA A 192 -15.27 -7.20 3.37
N SER A 193 -15.47 -8.51 3.18
CA SER A 193 -14.72 -9.31 2.21
C SER A 193 -14.96 -8.84 0.77
N GLU A 194 -16.21 -8.61 0.38
CA GLU A 194 -16.54 -8.14 -0.98
C GLU A 194 -15.83 -6.82 -1.29
N HIS A 195 -15.91 -5.83 -0.40
CA HIS A 195 -15.26 -4.54 -0.65
C HIS A 195 -13.73 -4.65 -0.67
N ALA A 196 -13.13 -5.51 0.16
CA ALA A 196 -11.70 -5.80 0.09
C ALA A 196 -11.29 -6.41 -1.25
N GLU A 197 -12.09 -7.33 -1.79
CA GLU A 197 -11.88 -7.93 -3.11
C GLU A 197 -12.02 -6.89 -4.24
N ARG A 198 -12.96 -5.94 -4.13
CA ARG A 198 -13.09 -4.84 -5.09
C ARG A 198 -11.88 -3.91 -5.09
N LEU A 199 -11.31 -3.62 -3.91
CA LEU A 199 -10.06 -2.86 -3.83
C LEU A 199 -8.90 -3.63 -4.49
N ALA A 200 -8.79 -4.92 -4.23
CA ALA A 200 -7.76 -5.75 -4.86
C ALA A 200 -7.93 -5.83 -6.40
N GLU A 201 -9.16 -5.94 -6.89
CA GLU A 201 -9.49 -5.90 -8.31
C GLU A 201 -9.02 -4.59 -8.97
N LEU A 202 -9.24 -3.45 -8.32
CA LEU A 202 -8.78 -2.15 -8.81
C LEU A 202 -7.25 -2.07 -8.91
N ALA A 203 -6.54 -2.55 -7.90
CA ALA A 203 -5.08 -2.57 -7.91
C ALA A 203 -4.52 -3.41 -9.08
N VAL A 204 -5.05 -4.60 -9.28
CA VAL A 204 -4.70 -5.48 -10.42
C VAL A 204 -5.02 -4.82 -11.76
N SER A 205 -6.22 -4.23 -11.88
CA SER A 205 -6.71 -3.66 -13.14
C SER A 205 -5.92 -2.43 -13.56
N LEU A 206 -5.49 -1.61 -12.60
CA LEU A 206 -4.74 -0.37 -12.86
C LEU A 206 -3.22 -0.58 -12.79
N GLY A 207 -2.76 -1.68 -12.17
CA GLY A 207 -1.35 -2.07 -12.14
C GLY A 207 -0.54 -1.37 -11.04
N PHE A 208 -1.11 -1.15 -9.86
CA PHE A 208 -0.38 -0.64 -8.70
C PHE A 208 -0.30 -1.70 -7.56
N ASP A 209 0.49 -1.44 -6.51
CA ASP A 209 1.05 -2.49 -5.66
C ASP A 209 0.38 -2.61 -4.29
N GLY A 210 -0.69 -1.92 -3.99
CA GLY A 210 -1.35 -2.06 -2.69
C GLY A 210 -2.09 -0.83 -2.20
N TRP A 211 -2.31 -0.79 -0.88
CA TRP A 211 -3.22 0.18 -0.28
C TRP A 211 -2.69 0.77 1.03
N LEU A 212 -2.85 2.08 1.20
CA LEU A 212 -2.91 2.71 2.52
C LEU A 212 -4.37 2.67 2.99
N VAL A 213 -4.63 2.04 4.13
CA VAL A 213 -5.96 1.94 4.74
C VAL A 213 -6.03 2.91 5.92
N ASN A 214 -6.87 3.93 5.79
CA ASN A 214 -7.04 5.00 6.76
C ASN A 214 -8.51 5.10 7.23
N VAL A 215 -8.76 4.78 8.49
CA VAL A 215 -10.10 4.88 9.11
C VAL A 215 -10.08 5.96 10.19
N GLU A 216 -10.30 7.22 9.80
CA GLU A 216 -10.28 8.38 10.69
C GLU A 216 -11.69 8.78 11.19
N ASN A 217 -12.40 7.79 11.68
CA ASN A 217 -13.67 7.95 12.36
C ASN A 217 -13.86 6.89 13.45
N PRO A 218 -14.67 7.12 14.47
CA PRO A 218 -15.05 6.08 15.41
C PRO A 218 -15.74 4.90 14.73
N VAL A 219 -15.52 3.70 15.25
CA VAL A 219 -16.14 2.45 14.80
C VAL A 219 -16.76 1.78 16.02
N SER A 220 -17.99 1.31 15.90
CA SER A 220 -18.61 0.55 17.01
C SER A 220 -17.73 -0.61 17.42
N ARG A 221 -17.46 -0.77 18.71
CA ARG A 221 -16.58 -1.81 19.27
C ARG A 221 -16.94 -3.22 18.79
N ILE A 222 -18.24 -3.49 18.62
CA ILE A 222 -18.73 -4.80 18.11
C ILE A 222 -18.34 -5.04 16.65
N LYS A 223 -18.03 -4.00 15.88
CA LYS A 223 -17.62 -4.07 14.48
C LYS A 223 -16.10 -4.10 14.30
N VAL A 224 -15.32 -3.84 15.35
CA VAL A 224 -13.85 -3.90 15.27
C VAL A 224 -13.34 -5.27 14.78
N PRO A 225 -13.90 -6.42 15.19
CA PRO A 225 -13.52 -7.71 14.62
C PRO A 225 -13.75 -7.81 13.11
N ILE A 226 -14.81 -7.17 12.59
CA ILE A 226 -15.10 -7.12 11.14
C ILE A 226 -14.09 -6.20 10.43
N LEU A 227 -13.71 -5.09 11.05
CA LEU A 227 -12.66 -4.22 10.52
C LEU A 227 -11.30 -4.92 10.46
N LEU A 228 -10.93 -5.65 11.50
CA LEU A 228 -9.73 -6.50 11.51
C LEU A 228 -9.78 -7.56 10.40
N HIS A 229 -10.95 -8.17 10.19
CA HIS A 229 -11.17 -9.09 9.09
C HIS A 229 -11.02 -8.42 7.72
N PHE A 230 -11.58 -7.21 7.53
CA PHE A 230 -11.42 -6.44 6.30
C PHE A 230 -9.94 -6.22 5.96
N VAL A 231 -9.14 -5.76 6.92
CA VAL A 231 -7.70 -5.53 6.74
C VAL A 231 -6.96 -6.82 6.41
N ASP A 232 -7.22 -7.91 7.15
CA ASP A 232 -6.60 -9.21 6.94
C ASP A 232 -7.00 -9.82 5.59
N HIS A 233 -8.28 -9.72 5.21
CA HIS A 233 -8.78 -10.23 3.94
C HIS A 233 -8.21 -9.45 2.75
N LEU A 234 -8.18 -8.11 2.83
CA LEU A 234 -7.55 -7.27 1.82
C LEU A 234 -6.07 -7.62 1.64
N THR A 235 -5.33 -7.76 2.73
CA THR A 235 -3.91 -8.10 2.70
C THR A 235 -3.65 -9.44 2.02
N ARG A 236 -4.38 -10.47 2.41
CA ARG A 236 -4.24 -11.81 1.81
C ARG A 236 -4.67 -11.85 0.36
N THR A 237 -5.75 -11.17 0.00
CA THR A 237 -6.23 -11.07 -1.39
C THR A 237 -5.20 -10.34 -2.24
N MET A 238 -4.66 -9.23 -1.77
CA MET A 238 -3.59 -8.50 -2.45
C MET A 238 -2.35 -9.37 -2.66
N HIS A 239 -1.87 -10.08 -1.64
CA HIS A 239 -0.70 -10.97 -1.76
C HIS A 239 -0.93 -12.08 -2.77
N SER A 240 -2.16 -12.62 -2.85
CA SER A 240 -2.52 -13.67 -3.81
C SER A 240 -2.53 -13.18 -5.27
N LEU A 241 -2.97 -11.95 -5.51
CA LEU A 241 -3.19 -11.41 -6.84
C LEU A 241 -2.01 -10.57 -7.36
N VAL A 242 -1.32 -9.87 -6.47
CA VAL A 242 -0.17 -9.01 -6.76
C VAL A 242 1.00 -9.44 -5.87
N PRO A 243 1.88 -10.33 -6.35
CA PRO A 243 3.03 -10.78 -5.57
C PRO A 243 3.88 -9.60 -5.09
N GLY A 244 4.16 -9.59 -3.77
CA GLY A 244 4.91 -8.50 -3.14
C GLY A 244 4.12 -7.21 -2.93
N SER A 245 2.81 -7.23 -3.06
CA SER A 245 1.95 -6.09 -2.71
C SER A 245 2.13 -5.68 -1.24
N SER A 246 1.66 -4.48 -0.89
CA SER A 246 1.75 -3.96 0.47
C SER A 246 0.42 -3.31 0.88
N VAL A 247 -0.09 -3.73 2.03
CA VAL A 247 -1.23 -3.08 2.70
C VAL A 247 -0.71 -2.46 3.99
N ILE A 248 -0.89 -1.15 4.14
CA ILE A 248 -0.39 -0.38 5.28
C ILE A 248 -1.57 0.23 6.02
N TRP A 249 -1.64 -0.01 7.32
CA TRP A 249 -2.62 0.59 8.21
C TRP A 249 -2.17 1.96 8.69
N TYR A 250 -3.06 2.95 8.70
CA TYR A 250 -2.80 4.25 9.34
C TYR A 250 -3.26 4.23 10.81
N ASP A 251 -2.42 4.79 11.69
CA ASP A 251 -2.65 4.91 13.14
C ASP A 251 -3.76 5.93 13.44
N SER A 252 -5.00 5.46 13.54
CA SER A 252 -6.20 6.27 13.73
C SER A 252 -7.18 5.60 14.72
N VAL A 253 -8.08 4.74 14.25
CA VAL A 253 -9.01 4.03 15.12
C VAL A 253 -8.31 2.91 15.89
N THR A 254 -8.61 2.79 17.17
CA THR A 254 -8.05 1.78 18.09
C THR A 254 -8.84 0.46 18.05
N ILE A 255 -8.30 -0.57 18.69
CA ILE A 255 -9.02 -1.85 18.89
C ILE A 255 -10.28 -1.74 19.76
N ASP A 256 -10.46 -0.62 20.47
CA ASP A 256 -11.69 -0.31 21.22
C ASP A 256 -12.74 0.40 20.36
N GLY A 257 -12.38 0.80 19.13
CA GLY A 257 -13.22 1.52 18.20
C GLY A 257 -13.14 3.04 18.33
N ASP A 258 -12.35 3.56 19.26
CA ASP A 258 -12.14 4.99 19.46
C ASP A 258 -11.24 5.59 18.39
N LEU A 259 -11.60 6.73 17.81
CA LEU A 259 -10.70 7.55 17.02
C LEU A 259 -9.72 8.24 17.96
N ARG A 260 -8.51 7.69 18.04
CA ARG A 260 -7.47 8.21 18.93
C ARG A 260 -6.07 7.82 18.42
N TRP A 261 -5.39 8.74 17.77
CA TRP A 261 -4.03 8.55 17.29
C TRP A 261 -3.08 8.21 18.44
N GLN A 262 -2.41 7.09 18.34
CA GLN A 262 -1.48 6.59 19.35
C GLN A 262 -0.09 7.23 19.20
N ASN A 263 0.25 7.71 17.99
CA ASN A 263 1.54 8.29 17.63
C ASN A 263 2.73 7.35 17.87
N ARG A 264 2.45 6.06 18.02
CA ARG A 264 3.41 4.96 18.16
C ARG A 264 2.70 3.63 17.97
N LEU A 265 3.46 2.58 17.67
CA LEU A 265 2.93 1.22 17.77
C LEU A 265 2.78 0.84 19.25
N ASN A 266 1.61 0.33 19.63
CA ASN A 266 1.31 -0.16 20.97
C ASN A 266 0.12 -1.13 20.97
N ALA A 267 -0.32 -1.61 22.14
CA ALA A 267 -1.41 -2.56 22.27
C ALA A 267 -2.73 -2.09 21.62
N ALA A 268 -2.99 -0.78 21.52
CA ALA A 268 -4.24 -0.25 20.98
C ALA A 268 -4.33 -0.32 19.44
N ASN A 269 -3.20 -0.43 18.72
CA ASN A 269 -3.15 -0.53 17.26
C ASN A 269 -2.38 -1.78 16.76
N ARG A 270 -1.76 -2.54 17.68
CA ARG A 270 -0.98 -3.73 17.34
C ARG A 270 -1.76 -4.77 16.54
N SER A 271 -3.04 -4.99 16.87
CA SER A 271 -3.86 -5.99 16.18
C SER A 271 -4.06 -5.68 14.69
N TYR A 272 -4.12 -4.40 14.30
CA TYR A 272 -4.15 -4.00 12.90
C TYR A 272 -2.80 -4.22 12.21
N PHE A 273 -1.70 -3.83 12.88
CA PHE A 273 -0.34 -4.07 12.38
C PHE A 273 -0.05 -5.55 12.12
N ASP A 274 -0.58 -6.45 12.96
CA ASP A 274 -0.40 -7.89 12.80
C ASP A 274 -1.24 -8.49 11.64
N LYS A 275 -2.20 -7.73 11.09
CA LYS A 275 -3.06 -8.16 9.98
C LYS A 275 -2.64 -7.65 8.60
N CYS A 276 -1.62 -6.78 8.56
CA CYS A 276 -1.14 -6.17 7.31
C CYS A 276 0.38 -6.04 7.27
N ASP A 277 0.91 -5.41 6.22
CA ASP A 277 2.34 -5.35 5.94
C ASP A 277 3.07 -4.24 6.71
N GLY A 278 2.35 -3.29 7.29
CA GLY A 278 2.96 -2.23 8.05
C GLY A 278 1.97 -1.25 8.66
N ILE A 279 2.49 -0.34 9.47
CA ILE A 279 1.73 0.74 10.07
C ILE A 279 2.36 2.09 9.74
N PHE A 280 1.55 3.02 9.25
CA PHE A 280 1.87 4.43 9.15
C PHE A 280 1.42 5.10 10.45
N VAL A 281 2.37 5.42 11.32
CA VAL A 281 2.12 6.06 12.62
C VAL A 281 1.90 7.56 12.42
N ASN A 282 0.87 8.12 13.06
CA ASN A 282 0.60 9.57 13.01
C ASN A 282 1.79 10.41 13.51
N TYR A 283 1.86 11.68 13.13
CA TYR A 283 3.07 12.52 13.21
C TYR A 283 3.31 13.21 14.55
N SER A 284 2.40 13.18 15.51
CA SER A 284 2.55 13.87 16.81
C SER A 284 3.32 13.05 17.86
N TRP A 285 4.29 12.27 17.39
CA TRP A 285 5.09 11.41 18.25
C TRP A 285 6.20 12.17 19.02
N LYS A 286 6.57 11.63 20.18
CA LYS A 286 7.65 12.15 21.03
C LYS A 286 8.97 11.46 20.71
N SER A 287 10.10 12.08 21.05
CA SER A 287 11.46 11.59 20.71
C SER A 287 11.77 10.15 21.13
N HIS A 288 11.11 9.62 22.16
CA HIS A 288 11.28 8.24 22.64
C HIS A 288 10.28 7.24 22.02
N TYR A 289 9.28 7.70 21.22
CA TYR A 289 8.28 6.82 20.63
C TYR A 289 8.83 5.90 19.52
N PRO A 290 9.80 6.33 18.69
CA PRO A 290 10.40 5.44 17.69
C PRO A 290 11.05 4.19 18.32
N VAL A 291 11.80 4.34 19.43
CA VAL A 291 12.42 3.19 20.11
C VAL A 291 11.38 2.26 20.74
N LEU A 292 10.30 2.81 21.31
CA LEU A 292 9.20 2.00 21.85
C LEU A 292 8.46 1.24 20.74
N SER A 293 8.22 1.88 19.60
CA SER A 293 7.59 1.26 18.44
C SER A 293 8.46 0.15 17.84
N ALA A 294 9.77 0.36 17.77
CA ALA A 294 10.71 -0.66 17.34
C ALA A 294 10.72 -1.89 18.26
N ALA A 295 10.70 -1.64 19.58
CA ALA A 295 10.64 -2.71 20.57
C ALA A 295 9.32 -3.50 20.48
N GLU A 296 8.19 -2.81 20.32
CA GLU A 296 6.87 -3.41 20.14
C GLU A 296 6.78 -4.23 18.85
N ALA A 297 7.34 -3.73 17.74
CA ALA A 297 7.34 -4.42 16.44
C ALA A 297 8.28 -5.63 16.37
N GLY A 298 9.33 -5.66 17.20
CA GLY A 298 10.33 -6.73 17.18
C GLY A 298 11.04 -6.85 15.83
N SER A 299 11.03 -8.04 15.22
CA SER A 299 11.63 -8.29 13.90
C SER A 299 11.00 -7.43 12.77
N ARG A 300 9.77 -6.97 12.94
CA ARG A 300 9.03 -6.15 11.97
C ARG A 300 9.23 -4.64 12.14
N LYS A 301 10.28 -4.20 12.83
CA LYS A 301 10.54 -2.77 13.12
C LYS A 301 10.64 -1.88 11.86
N PHE A 302 11.03 -2.44 10.72
CA PHE A 302 11.09 -1.71 9.45
C PHE A 302 9.72 -1.57 8.77
N ASP A 303 8.70 -2.29 9.26
CA ASP A 303 7.31 -2.14 8.83
C ASP A 303 6.57 -1.06 9.63
N VAL A 304 7.25 -0.38 10.56
CA VAL A 304 6.74 0.78 11.29
C VAL A 304 7.24 2.05 10.61
N TYR A 305 6.34 2.78 9.99
CA TYR A 305 6.59 4.02 9.28
C TYR A 305 6.14 5.19 10.14
N MET A 306 7.09 5.87 10.79
CA MET A 306 6.81 7.02 11.66
C MET A 306 6.51 8.24 10.81
N GLY A 307 5.34 8.84 11.00
CA GLY A 307 4.85 9.95 10.20
C GLY A 307 5.61 11.25 10.42
N ILE A 308 5.84 12.00 9.35
CA ILE A 308 6.41 13.35 9.36
C ILE A 308 5.54 14.21 8.46
N ASP A 309 4.82 15.18 9.02
CA ASP A 309 4.05 16.14 8.25
C ASP A 309 4.96 17.28 7.77
N VAL A 310 5.13 17.39 6.45
CA VAL A 310 6.01 18.43 5.88
C VAL A 310 5.46 19.83 6.09
N PHE A 311 4.14 20.01 6.23
CA PHE A 311 3.56 21.31 6.63
C PHE A 311 3.90 21.72 8.07
N GLY A 312 4.39 20.79 8.91
CA GLY A 312 4.83 21.08 10.26
C GLY A 312 3.73 21.05 11.31
N ARG A 313 2.53 20.51 10.99
CA ARG A 313 1.38 20.46 11.90
C ARG A 313 1.59 19.41 13.00
N ASN A 314 2.09 19.86 14.15
CA ASN A 314 2.39 19.03 15.34
C ASN A 314 3.38 17.88 15.08
N THR A 315 4.21 17.95 14.05
CA THR A 315 5.22 16.94 13.76
C THR A 315 6.53 17.19 14.51
N PHE A 316 7.24 16.13 14.84
CA PHE A 316 8.57 16.25 15.47
C PHE A 316 9.55 17.04 14.57
N GLY A 317 10.24 18.01 15.14
CA GLY A 317 11.17 18.87 14.40
C GLY A 317 10.51 20.01 13.62
N GLY A 318 9.17 20.06 13.54
CA GLY A 318 8.42 21.14 12.90
C GLY A 318 8.30 21.03 11.38
N GLY A 319 8.70 19.92 10.77
CA GLY A 319 8.55 19.68 9.32
C GLY A 319 9.27 20.72 8.45
N GLN A 320 8.64 21.09 7.31
CA GLN A 320 9.13 22.11 6.39
C GLN A 320 10.61 21.90 6.02
N TRP A 321 11.41 22.94 6.07
CA TRP A 321 12.88 22.88 5.86
C TRP A 321 13.62 22.10 6.96
N ASN A 322 12.98 21.77 8.07
CA ASN A 322 13.59 21.01 9.18
C ASN A 322 13.15 19.53 9.23
N THR A 323 12.54 19.02 8.17
CA THR A 323 12.12 17.60 8.05
C THR A 323 13.26 16.63 8.34
N SER A 324 14.51 17.01 8.02
CA SER A 324 15.71 16.22 8.30
C SER A 324 15.90 15.87 9.77
N ALA A 325 15.51 16.75 10.70
CA ALA A 325 15.63 16.49 12.15
C ALA A 325 14.83 15.25 12.59
N ALA A 326 13.64 15.07 12.05
CA ALA A 326 12.83 13.88 12.29
C ALA A 326 13.46 12.63 11.64
N LEU A 327 13.88 12.72 10.38
CA LEU A 327 14.53 11.63 9.66
C LEU A 327 15.78 11.13 10.38
N ASP A 328 16.63 12.02 10.87
CA ASP A 328 17.84 11.67 11.63
C ASP A 328 17.53 10.90 12.91
N LEU A 329 16.47 11.29 13.62
CA LEU A 329 16.05 10.57 14.82
C LEU A 329 15.52 9.17 14.48
N LEU A 330 14.68 9.04 13.44
CA LEU A 330 14.12 7.75 13.02
C LEU A 330 15.21 6.80 12.54
N LYS A 331 16.17 7.30 11.75
CA LYS A 331 17.34 6.53 11.29
C LYS A 331 18.16 5.98 12.45
N ARG A 332 18.43 6.80 13.47
CA ARG A 332 19.16 6.36 14.68
C ARG A 332 18.44 5.29 15.47
N ASN A 333 17.11 5.28 15.45
CA ASN A 333 16.28 4.28 16.13
C ASN A 333 15.96 3.05 15.27
N GLY A 334 16.41 3.02 14.01
CA GLY A 334 16.24 1.88 13.11
C GLY A 334 14.79 1.56 12.77
N VAL A 335 13.93 2.57 12.64
CA VAL A 335 12.56 2.47 12.14
C VAL A 335 12.41 3.20 10.81
N SER A 336 11.37 2.89 10.07
CA SER A 336 11.06 3.53 8.79
C SER A 336 10.39 4.90 8.98
N ALA A 337 10.41 5.72 7.94
CA ALA A 337 9.79 7.04 7.93
C ALA A 337 8.65 7.09 6.90
N ALA A 338 7.58 7.82 7.24
CA ALA A 338 6.52 8.19 6.32
C ALA A 338 6.45 9.71 6.21
N VAL A 339 6.87 10.24 5.07
CA VAL A 339 6.82 11.68 4.77
C VAL A 339 5.47 11.99 4.15
N PHE A 340 4.66 12.78 4.84
CA PHE A 340 3.35 13.23 4.39
C PHE A 340 3.42 14.62 3.78
N ALA A 341 2.75 14.79 2.63
CA ALA A 341 2.53 16.04 1.92
C ALA A 341 3.81 16.84 1.56
N PRO A 342 4.81 16.24 0.87
CA PRO A 342 5.95 17.00 0.35
C PRO A 342 5.56 18.02 -0.72
N GLY A 343 4.33 17.99 -1.21
CA GLY A 343 3.69 19.03 -2.01
C GLY A 343 3.73 20.42 -1.39
N TRP A 344 3.99 20.51 -0.08
CA TRP A 344 4.23 21.76 0.63
C TRP A 344 5.14 22.73 -0.12
N ILE A 345 6.21 22.23 -0.75
CA ILE A 345 7.17 23.06 -1.49
C ILE A 345 6.49 23.79 -2.65
N TYR A 346 5.62 23.12 -3.37
CA TYR A 346 4.86 23.66 -4.48
C TYR A 346 3.75 24.61 -4.00
N GLU A 347 2.94 24.16 -3.06
CA GLU A 347 1.77 24.89 -2.55
C GLU A 347 2.16 26.21 -1.86
N THR A 348 3.26 26.21 -1.14
CA THR A 348 3.76 27.40 -0.44
C THR A 348 4.71 28.25 -1.28
N ARG A 349 4.91 27.89 -2.56
CA ARG A 349 5.73 28.62 -3.52
C ARG A 349 7.12 28.95 -2.99
N GLN A 350 7.82 27.91 -2.48
CA GLN A 350 9.13 28.10 -1.87
C GLN A 350 10.15 28.71 -2.85
N PRO A 351 10.92 29.75 -2.39
CA PRO A 351 11.90 30.41 -3.24
C PRO A 351 13.11 29.52 -3.54
N PRO A 352 13.89 29.81 -4.60
CA PRO A 352 13.67 30.87 -5.60
C PRO A 352 12.64 30.48 -6.68
N ASN A 353 12.40 29.21 -6.86
CA ASN A 353 11.39 28.61 -7.74
C ASN A 353 11.21 27.15 -7.36
N PHE A 354 10.12 26.52 -7.81
CA PHE A 354 9.77 25.15 -7.44
C PHE A 354 10.89 24.14 -7.72
N LEU A 355 11.51 24.20 -8.89
CA LEU A 355 12.56 23.25 -9.30
C LEU A 355 13.76 23.29 -8.35
N THR A 356 14.24 24.49 -8.05
CA THR A 356 15.38 24.69 -7.16
C THR A 356 15.01 24.33 -5.72
N ALA A 357 13.88 24.80 -5.22
CA ALA A 357 13.41 24.52 -3.88
C ALA A 357 13.21 23.01 -3.65
N GLN A 358 12.61 22.31 -4.61
CA GLN A 358 12.41 20.87 -4.59
C GLN A 358 13.78 20.14 -4.48
N ASN A 359 14.76 20.52 -5.30
CA ASN A 359 16.09 19.93 -5.24
C ASN A 359 16.77 20.19 -3.89
N ILE A 360 16.68 21.39 -3.34
CA ILE A 360 17.26 21.73 -2.02
C ILE A 360 16.61 20.86 -0.94
N TRP A 361 15.29 20.77 -0.92
CA TRP A 361 14.56 20.01 0.09
C TRP A 361 14.90 18.51 0.04
N TRP A 362 14.88 17.91 -1.17
CA TRP A 362 15.24 16.50 -1.33
C TRP A 362 16.72 16.22 -1.06
N ASN A 363 17.62 17.16 -1.27
CA ASN A 363 19.01 17.04 -0.87
C ASN A 363 19.15 17.02 0.67
N MET A 364 18.31 17.74 1.41
CA MET A 364 18.27 17.63 2.87
C MET A 364 17.75 16.25 3.31
N VAL A 365 16.71 15.74 2.67
CA VAL A 365 16.23 14.37 2.89
C VAL A 365 17.36 13.37 2.62
N ARG A 366 18.08 13.51 1.49
CA ARG A 366 19.20 12.67 1.11
C ARG A 366 20.33 12.67 2.12
N SER A 367 20.68 13.81 2.70
CA SER A 367 21.74 13.91 3.70
C SER A 367 21.39 13.20 5.01
N SER A 368 20.13 13.19 5.39
CA SER A 368 19.61 12.51 6.59
C SER A 368 19.20 11.06 6.35
N TRP A 369 18.68 10.75 5.15
CA TRP A 369 18.21 9.42 4.81
C TRP A 369 19.12 8.78 3.76
N ARG A 370 19.12 7.45 3.68
CA ARG A 370 20.02 6.72 2.80
C ARG A 370 19.42 6.60 1.41
N GLU A 371 20.22 6.87 0.39
CA GLU A 371 19.87 6.44 -0.98
C GLU A 371 19.73 4.93 -1.06
N ARG A 372 18.82 4.48 -1.89
CA ARG A 372 18.72 3.08 -2.29
C ARG A 372 19.99 2.74 -3.05
N ASN A 373 20.78 1.79 -2.52
CA ASN A 373 21.90 1.20 -3.23
C ASN A 373 21.38 0.09 -4.17
N ASP A 374 20.49 0.46 -5.08
CA ASP A 374 20.11 -0.44 -6.15
C ASP A 374 21.30 -0.49 -7.11
N ARG A 375 22.18 -1.47 -6.91
CA ARG A 375 23.21 -1.76 -7.90
C ARG A 375 22.49 -2.12 -9.18
N ILE A 376 22.88 -1.48 -10.28
CA ILE A 376 22.50 -1.90 -11.62
C ILE A 376 22.95 -3.35 -11.74
N SER A 377 22.00 -4.28 -11.65
CA SER A 377 22.28 -5.72 -11.66
C SER A 377 22.21 -6.31 -13.05
N GLU A 378 21.61 -5.60 -14.00
CA GLU A 378 21.41 -6.09 -15.36
C GLU A 378 21.67 -4.99 -16.40
N LEU A 379 22.26 -5.38 -17.53
CA LEU A 379 22.43 -4.53 -18.72
C LEU A 379 21.47 -5.02 -19.82
N PRO A 380 20.96 -4.12 -20.68
CA PRO A 380 21.30 -2.69 -20.75
C PRO A 380 20.60 -1.86 -19.66
N PHE A 381 21.36 -0.96 -19.06
CA PHE A 381 20.82 0.02 -18.12
C PHE A 381 20.07 1.10 -18.92
N TYR A 382 18.82 1.31 -18.58
CA TYR A 382 18.01 2.40 -19.11
C TYR A 382 17.61 3.33 -17.97
N SER A 383 18.05 4.57 -18.02
CA SER A 383 17.56 5.65 -17.19
C SER A 383 17.11 6.78 -18.11
N ASN A 384 15.85 7.09 -18.05
CA ASN A 384 15.29 8.24 -18.78
C ASN A 384 15.26 9.51 -17.92
N PHE A 385 15.81 9.48 -16.70
CA PHE A 385 15.77 10.58 -15.73
C PHE A 385 14.34 11.16 -15.58
N ASP A 386 13.34 10.27 -15.60
CA ASP A 386 11.95 10.66 -15.61
C ASP A 386 11.62 11.56 -14.43
N ARG A 387 11.47 12.82 -14.75
CA ARG A 387 10.68 13.73 -13.96
C ARG A 387 9.22 13.33 -14.19
N VAL A 388 8.44 13.01 -13.15
CA VAL A 388 6.99 13.08 -13.28
C VAL A 388 6.64 14.55 -13.36
N SER A 389 6.84 15.07 -14.53
CA SER A 389 6.13 16.23 -15.02
C SER A 389 5.10 15.64 -15.97
N LEU A 390 3.97 16.27 -16.01
CA LEU A 390 2.80 15.88 -16.78
C LEU A 390 2.99 15.94 -18.31
N TYR A 391 4.25 15.86 -18.78
CA TYR A 391 4.52 15.61 -20.18
C TYR A 391 4.44 14.12 -20.44
N SER A 392 3.56 13.73 -21.34
CA SER A 392 3.63 12.44 -21.98
C SER A 392 5.07 12.19 -22.41
N THR A 393 5.67 11.08 -22.03
CA THR A 393 6.76 10.54 -22.80
C THR A 393 6.19 10.16 -24.16
N ILE A 394 6.26 11.09 -25.11
CA ILE A 394 6.22 10.71 -26.51
C ILE A 394 7.39 9.72 -26.64
N PRO A 395 7.16 8.47 -27.07
CA PRO A 395 8.29 7.62 -27.42
C PRO A 395 9.08 8.41 -28.46
N SER A 396 10.32 8.77 -28.16
CA SER A 396 11.20 9.33 -29.15
C SER A 396 11.57 8.22 -30.13
N TYR A 397 10.64 7.92 -31.03
CA TYR A 397 11.00 7.37 -32.33
C TYR A 397 11.52 8.54 -33.12
N GLU A 398 12.82 8.72 -33.04
CA GLU A 398 13.62 9.37 -34.09
C GLU A 398 15.02 9.66 -33.51
N TYR A 399 15.89 8.71 -33.62
CA TYR A 399 17.32 8.90 -33.86
C TYR A 399 17.87 7.64 -34.54
N ASN A 400 17.45 7.42 -35.77
CA ASN A 400 18.25 6.77 -36.79
C ASN A 400 18.27 7.75 -37.92
N ASP A 401 19.39 8.47 -38.00
CA ASP A 401 20.06 8.92 -39.22
C ASP A 401 21.05 10.02 -38.83
N LEU A 402 22.27 9.62 -38.55
CA LEU A 402 23.50 10.22 -39.11
C LEU A 402 24.71 9.46 -38.53
#